data_bb50aff9c9a706c57a6e652bff90b2a0
#
_entry.id   bb50aff9c9a706c57a6e652bff90b2a0
#
_cell.length_a   1.000
_cell.length_b   1.000
_cell.length_c   1.000
_cell.angle_alpha   90.00
_cell.angle_beta   90.00
_cell.angle_gamma   90.00
#
_symmetry.space_group_name_H-M   'P 1'
#
loop_
_entity.id
_entity.type
_entity.pdbx_description
1 polymer ?
#
loop_
_entity_poly.entity_id
_entity_poly.type
_entity_poly.pdbx_seq_one_letter_code
_entity_poly.pdbx_strand_id
1 'polypeptide(L)'
;MTGVHRRILVIEDEAETAKQIADFFGTRGYQVDLAGDGDDGFSLGRSGTYAVMTIDRMLPGGDGIAVIQRLREAGTFTPALILSALGEVDDRVRGLRAGGDDYLVKPFAFVELLARVEALARRSANVVKETVLRVGDLELDLVSRTVNRNGREIKLLPREFQVLEYLVRNEGHVVPRTMLLEKVWDLHFDPTTNIIDVYVGRVRRKVDGQQAYPLIHTIRGVGFCVRAPH
;
A
#
# COMPACT_ATOMS: atom_id res chain seq x y z
N MET A 1 -18.66 -14.08 -6.32
CA MET A 1 -17.53 -13.52 -7.07
C MET A 1 -17.65 -12.00 -6.96
N THR A 2 -16.99 -11.41 -5.98
CA THR A 2 -17.05 -9.99 -5.65
C THR A 2 -16.30 -9.20 -6.71
N GLY A 3 -16.99 -8.26 -7.36
CA GLY A 3 -16.44 -7.37 -8.38
C GLY A 3 -15.33 -6.50 -7.83
N VAL A 4 -14.11 -6.94 -7.97
CA VAL A 4 -12.92 -6.12 -7.75
C VAL A 4 -12.97 -4.99 -8.80
N HIS A 5 -12.85 -3.76 -8.36
CA HIS A 5 -12.80 -2.56 -9.17
C HIS A 5 -11.82 -2.73 -10.34
N ARG A 6 -12.36 -3.02 -11.53
CA ARG A 6 -11.59 -3.11 -12.78
C ARG A 6 -11.66 -1.79 -13.53
N ARG A 7 -11.56 -0.68 -12.81
CA ARG A 7 -11.59 0.64 -13.42
C ARG A 7 -10.18 1.22 -13.42
N ILE A 8 -9.72 1.66 -14.58
CA ILE A 8 -8.40 2.28 -14.76
C ILE A 8 -8.57 3.66 -15.38
N LEU A 9 -7.68 4.58 -15.00
CA LEU A 9 -7.57 5.89 -15.62
C LEU A 9 -6.33 5.90 -16.53
N VAL A 10 -6.51 6.32 -17.77
CA VAL A 10 -5.43 6.49 -18.73
C VAL A 10 -5.30 7.98 -19.03
N ILE A 11 -4.14 8.53 -18.71
CA ILE A 11 -3.80 9.95 -18.96
C ILE A 11 -2.75 9.95 -20.07
N GLU A 12 -3.20 10.27 -21.28
CA GLU A 12 -2.41 10.19 -22.51
C GLU A 12 -2.96 11.21 -23.51
N ASP A 13 -2.12 12.08 -24.04
CA ASP A 13 -2.53 13.14 -24.97
C ASP A 13 -2.64 12.65 -26.42
N GLU A 14 -1.94 11.59 -26.78
CA GLU A 14 -2.06 10.99 -28.11
C GLU A 14 -3.33 10.14 -28.17
N ALA A 15 -4.38 10.69 -28.80
CA ALA A 15 -5.71 10.08 -28.85
C ALA A 15 -5.72 8.65 -29.42
N GLU A 16 -4.85 8.34 -30.37
CA GLU A 16 -4.75 6.99 -30.95
C GLU A 16 -4.17 5.99 -29.95
N THR A 17 -3.09 6.36 -29.25
CA THR A 17 -2.48 5.55 -28.18
C THR A 17 -3.45 5.35 -27.03
N ALA A 18 -4.12 6.42 -26.56
CA ALA A 18 -5.15 6.35 -25.52
C ALA A 18 -6.25 5.37 -25.90
N LYS A 19 -6.75 5.45 -27.14
CA LYS A 19 -7.79 4.55 -27.66
C LYS A 19 -7.32 3.10 -27.71
N GLN A 20 -6.11 2.84 -28.22
CA GLN A 20 -5.56 1.49 -28.29
C GLN A 20 -5.41 0.86 -26.90
N ILE A 21 -4.97 1.64 -25.91
CA ILE A 21 -4.92 1.20 -24.51
C ILE A 21 -6.33 0.88 -24.01
N ALA A 22 -7.30 1.77 -24.23
CA ALA A 22 -8.68 1.58 -23.79
C ALA A 22 -9.32 0.34 -24.40
N ASP A 23 -9.18 0.16 -25.71
CA ASP A 23 -9.73 -1.00 -26.42
C ASP A 23 -9.09 -2.30 -25.91
N PHE A 24 -7.78 -2.31 -25.73
CA PHE A 24 -7.07 -3.47 -25.20
C PHE A 24 -7.53 -3.89 -23.81
N PHE A 25 -7.70 -2.95 -22.90
CA PHE A 25 -8.20 -3.22 -21.55
C PHE A 25 -9.70 -3.52 -21.53
N GLY A 26 -10.48 -2.84 -22.36
CA GLY A 26 -11.93 -3.05 -22.50
C GLY A 26 -12.28 -4.48 -22.89
N THR A 27 -11.53 -5.09 -23.84
CA THR A 27 -11.72 -6.50 -24.23
C THR A 27 -11.41 -7.49 -23.09
N ARG A 28 -10.75 -7.05 -22.01
CA ARG A 28 -10.41 -7.83 -20.81
C ARG A 28 -11.27 -7.54 -19.61
N GLY A 29 -12.37 -6.77 -19.82
CA GLY A 29 -13.38 -6.47 -18.80
C GLY A 29 -12.97 -5.35 -17.83
N TYR A 30 -12.04 -4.48 -18.22
CA TYR A 30 -11.77 -3.24 -17.51
C TYR A 30 -12.68 -2.13 -18.00
N GLN A 31 -13.09 -1.24 -17.09
CA GLN A 31 -13.65 0.06 -17.42
C GLN A 31 -12.50 1.06 -17.51
N VAL A 32 -12.42 1.81 -18.61
CA VAL A 32 -11.33 2.74 -18.87
C VAL A 32 -11.89 4.14 -19.00
N ASP A 33 -11.39 5.05 -18.18
CA ASP A 33 -11.59 6.48 -18.36
C ASP A 33 -10.33 7.08 -18.98
N LEU A 34 -10.52 8.02 -19.89
CA LEU A 34 -9.45 8.70 -20.62
C LEU A 34 -9.37 10.17 -20.19
N ALA A 35 -8.16 10.66 -20.02
CA ALA A 35 -7.84 12.08 -19.90
C ALA A 35 -6.77 12.44 -20.92
N GLY A 36 -6.98 13.53 -21.67
CA GLY A 36 -6.06 13.99 -22.70
C GLY A 36 -4.98 14.96 -22.20
N ASP A 37 -5.07 15.38 -20.94
CA ASP A 37 -4.11 16.29 -20.32
C ASP A 37 -3.99 16.08 -18.80
N GLY A 38 -3.08 16.82 -18.17
CA GLY A 38 -2.78 16.68 -16.76
C GLY A 38 -3.87 17.21 -15.83
N ASP A 39 -4.65 18.20 -16.23
CA ASP A 39 -5.70 18.80 -15.38
C ASP A 39 -6.96 17.93 -15.39
N ASP A 40 -7.36 17.40 -16.52
CA ASP A 40 -8.40 16.37 -16.61
C ASP A 40 -7.98 15.10 -15.86
N GLY A 41 -6.73 14.67 -16.03
CA GLY A 41 -6.15 13.54 -15.32
C GLY A 41 -6.17 13.73 -13.81
N PHE A 42 -5.83 14.91 -13.31
CA PHE A 42 -5.92 15.25 -11.89
C PHE A 42 -7.37 15.24 -11.39
N SER A 43 -8.29 15.85 -12.14
CA SER A 43 -9.70 15.95 -11.76
C SER A 43 -10.37 14.58 -11.67
N LEU A 44 -10.17 13.72 -12.68
CA LEU A 44 -10.66 12.35 -12.69
C LEU A 44 -10.00 11.50 -11.60
N GLY A 45 -8.68 11.57 -11.49
CA GLY A 45 -7.90 10.80 -10.49
C GLY A 45 -8.31 11.10 -9.06
N ARG A 46 -8.66 12.36 -8.76
CA ARG A 46 -9.12 12.78 -7.44
C ARG A 46 -10.56 12.37 -7.13
N SER A 47 -11.44 12.39 -8.12
CA SER A 47 -12.87 12.14 -7.93
C SER A 47 -13.27 10.68 -8.09
N GLY A 48 -12.49 9.88 -8.81
CA GLY A 48 -12.80 8.48 -9.13
C GLY A 48 -12.08 7.48 -8.24
N THR A 49 -12.65 6.27 -8.18
CA THR A 49 -12.00 5.12 -7.57
C THR A 49 -11.42 4.23 -8.67
N TYR A 50 -10.12 4.32 -8.87
CA TYR A 50 -9.39 3.52 -9.86
C TYR A 50 -8.52 2.47 -9.20
N ALA A 51 -8.41 1.30 -9.82
CA ALA A 51 -7.47 0.27 -9.40
C ALA A 51 -6.02 0.67 -9.70
N VAL A 52 -5.81 1.35 -10.85
CA VAL A 52 -4.51 1.84 -11.32
C VAL A 52 -4.74 3.06 -12.22
N MET A 53 -3.78 3.96 -12.26
CA MET A 53 -3.65 5.01 -13.27
C MET A 53 -2.43 4.72 -14.15
N THR A 54 -2.55 4.89 -15.46
CA THR A 54 -1.41 4.99 -16.38
C THR A 54 -1.27 6.44 -16.80
N ILE A 55 -0.06 6.97 -16.77
CA ILE A 55 0.20 8.40 -17.00
C ILE A 55 1.35 8.54 -17.97
N ASP A 56 1.10 9.18 -19.12
CA ASP A 56 2.21 9.65 -19.96
C ASP A 56 3.01 10.71 -19.21
N ARG A 57 4.31 10.58 -19.30
CA ARG A 57 5.21 11.58 -18.73
C ARG A 57 5.13 12.92 -19.45
N MET A 58 5.03 12.89 -20.77
CA MET A 58 5.03 14.10 -21.62
C MET A 58 3.61 14.48 -21.98
N LEU A 59 2.98 15.31 -21.14
CA LEU A 59 1.62 15.79 -21.37
C LEU A 59 1.63 17.26 -21.86
N PRO A 60 0.62 17.69 -22.61
CA PRO A 60 0.43 19.11 -22.92
C PRO A 60 0.35 19.93 -21.62
N GLY A 61 1.16 20.95 -21.53
CA GLY A 61 1.17 21.85 -20.37
C GLY A 61 1.99 21.39 -19.17
N GLY A 62 2.62 20.19 -19.19
CA GLY A 62 3.46 19.78 -18.07
C GLY A 62 3.93 18.34 -18.05
N ASP A 63 4.71 18.01 -17.03
CA ASP A 63 5.21 16.65 -16.77
C ASP A 63 4.13 15.83 -16.03
N GLY A 64 3.79 14.64 -16.54
CA GLY A 64 2.86 13.72 -15.87
C GLY A 64 3.29 13.36 -14.43
N ILE A 65 4.58 13.47 -14.12
CA ILE A 65 5.10 13.34 -12.75
C ILE A 65 4.48 14.40 -11.83
N ALA A 66 4.30 15.62 -12.30
CA ALA A 66 3.68 16.69 -11.51
C ALA A 66 2.20 16.38 -11.20
N VAL A 67 1.49 15.71 -12.12
CA VAL A 67 0.12 15.24 -11.86
C VAL A 67 0.09 14.23 -10.72
N ILE A 68 1.04 13.28 -10.70
CA ILE A 68 1.17 12.31 -9.61
C ILE A 68 1.42 13.03 -8.28
N GLN A 69 2.35 13.98 -8.23
CA GLN A 69 2.65 14.73 -7.01
C GLN A 69 1.41 15.48 -6.48
N ARG A 70 0.70 16.20 -7.35
CA ARG A 70 -0.55 16.88 -7.00
C ARG A 70 -1.61 15.93 -6.45
N LEU A 71 -1.75 14.74 -7.03
CA LEU A 71 -2.67 13.71 -6.54
C LEU A 71 -2.25 13.19 -5.15
N ARG A 72 -0.96 12.95 -4.91
CA ARG A 72 -0.45 12.53 -3.60
C ARG A 72 -0.67 13.61 -2.53
N GLU A 73 -0.41 14.88 -2.85
CA GLU A 73 -0.69 16.01 -1.97
C GLU A 73 -2.19 16.16 -1.66
N ALA A 74 -3.05 15.82 -2.62
CA ALA A 74 -4.50 15.79 -2.43
C ALA A 74 -5.02 14.53 -1.70
N GLY A 75 -4.13 13.64 -1.22
CA GLY A 75 -4.48 12.43 -0.50
C GLY A 75 -4.93 11.24 -1.37
N THR A 76 -4.69 11.31 -2.67
CA THR A 76 -5.00 10.21 -3.61
C THR A 76 -3.80 9.30 -3.78
N PHE A 77 -3.92 8.03 -3.36
CA PHE A 77 -2.85 7.03 -3.41
C PHE A 77 -3.14 5.89 -4.40
N THR A 78 -3.99 6.12 -5.39
CA THR A 78 -4.18 5.17 -6.49
C THR A 78 -2.84 4.86 -7.15
N PRO A 79 -2.45 3.57 -7.33
CA PRO A 79 -1.21 3.21 -7.97
C PRO A 79 -1.06 3.83 -9.36
N ALA A 80 0.13 4.37 -9.65
CA ALA A 80 0.43 5.08 -10.87
C ALA A 80 1.57 4.41 -11.64
N LEU A 81 1.31 3.99 -12.87
CA LEU A 81 2.28 3.50 -13.84
C LEU A 81 2.65 4.63 -14.80
N ILE A 82 3.91 5.03 -14.79
CA ILE A 82 4.42 6.07 -15.68
C ILE A 82 4.77 5.45 -17.04
N LEU A 83 4.21 6.01 -18.11
CA LEU A 83 4.58 5.67 -19.50
C LEU A 83 5.52 6.76 -20.02
N SER A 84 6.65 6.41 -20.64
CA SER A 84 7.60 7.43 -21.10
C SER A 84 8.49 6.94 -22.24
N ALA A 85 8.77 7.82 -23.18
CA ALA A 85 9.80 7.60 -24.20
C ALA A 85 11.24 7.72 -23.65
N LEU A 86 11.42 8.26 -22.44
CA LEU A 86 12.72 8.43 -21.80
C LEU A 86 13.09 7.15 -21.05
N GLY A 87 14.13 6.46 -21.53
CA GLY A 87 14.58 5.18 -20.99
C GLY A 87 15.73 5.30 -19.98
N GLU A 88 16.23 6.51 -19.70
CA GLU A 88 17.39 6.71 -18.83
C GLU A 88 17.08 6.39 -17.37
N VAL A 89 18.10 5.87 -16.66
CA VAL A 89 17.97 5.44 -15.26
C VAL A 89 17.53 6.59 -14.36
N ASP A 90 18.09 7.78 -14.57
CA ASP A 90 17.80 8.97 -13.76
C ASP A 90 16.34 9.42 -13.89
N ASP A 91 15.76 9.30 -15.06
CA ASP A 91 14.36 9.62 -15.30
C ASP A 91 13.40 8.65 -14.61
N ARG A 92 13.74 7.37 -14.61
CA ARG A 92 12.99 6.33 -13.90
C ARG A 92 13.05 6.56 -12.39
N VAL A 93 14.23 6.88 -11.86
CA VAL A 93 14.42 7.19 -10.44
C VAL A 93 13.63 8.44 -10.03
N ARG A 94 13.60 9.49 -10.86
CA ARG A 94 12.80 10.70 -10.61
C ARG A 94 11.31 10.39 -10.54
N GLY A 95 10.78 9.63 -11.51
CA GLY A 95 9.37 9.24 -11.53
C GLY A 95 8.95 8.45 -10.30
N LEU A 96 9.76 7.48 -9.89
CA LEU A 96 9.48 6.66 -8.70
C LEU A 96 9.59 7.49 -7.39
N ARG A 97 10.58 8.39 -7.29
CA ARG A 97 10.70 9.29 -6.11
C ARG A 97 9.55 10.28 -5.98
N ALA A 98 8.93 10.65 -7.08
CA ALA A 98 7.80 11.57 -7.11
C ALA A 98 6.45 10.91 -6.73
N GLY A 99 6.45 9.62 -6.42
CA GLY A 99 5.26 8.87 -6.01
C GLY A 99 4.64 7.99 -7.09
N GLY A 100 5.32 7.79 -8.23
CA GLY A 100 5.00 6.73 -9.19
C GLY A 100 5.33 5.35 -8.60
N ASP A 101 4.52 4.35 -8.90
CA ASP A 101 4.65 3.00 -8.34
C ASP A 101 5.38 2.02 -9.27
N ASP A 102 5.38 2.31 -10.59
CA ASP A 102 6.15 1.58 -11.60
C ASP A 102 6.36 2.46 -12.85
N TYR A 103 7.19 1.99 -13.78
CA TYR A 103 7.61 2.73 -14.96
C TYR A 103 7.70 1.81 -16.18
N LEU A 104 7.17 2.23 -17.32
CA LEU A 104 7.20 1.48 -18.57
C LEU A 104 7.69 2.38 -19.73
N VAL A 105 8.70 1.90 -20.45
CA VAL A 105 9.32 2.65 -21.57
C VAL A 105 8.53 2.44 -22.86
N LYS A 106 8.22 3.51 -23.58
CA LYS A 106 7.66 3.50 -24.94
C LYS A 106 8.78 3.28 -25.99
N PRO A 107 8.57 2.44 -27.02
CA PRO A 107 7.37 1.65 -27.27
C PRO A 107 7.31 0.39 -26.39
N PHE A 108 6.12 0.00 -25.98
CA PHE A 108 5.90 -1.17 -25.12
C PHE A 108 4.94 -2.20 -25.76
N ALA A 109 5.05 -3.44 -25.34
CA ALA A 109 4.05 -4.46 -25.65
C ALA A 109 2.83 -4.34 -24.72
N PHE A 110 1.61 -4.40 -25.26
CA PHE A 110 0.39 -4.33 -24.45
C PHE A 110 0.28 -5.44 -23.38
N VAL A 111 0.90 -6.61 -23.65
CA VAL A 111 0.98 -7.69 -22.65
C VAL A 111 1.85 -7.33 -21.45
N GLU A 112 2.91 -6.54 -21.65
CA GLU A 112 3.75 -6.01 -20.57
C GLU A 112 2.99 -4.94 -19.77
N LEU A 113 2.32 -4.01 -20.47
CA LEU A 113 1.46 -3.03 -19.84
C LEU A 113 0.42 -3.70 -18.94
N LEU A 114 -0.27 -4.73 -19.44
CA LEU A 114 -1.27 -5.50 -18.66
C LEU A 114 -0.64 -6.13 -17.43
N ALA A 115 0.49 -6.82 -17.58
CA ALA A 115 1.15 -7.50 -16.46
C ALA A 115 1.52 -6.52 -15.34
N ARG A 116 2.00 -5.31 -15.68
CA ARG A 116 2.33 -4.25 -14.72
C ARG A 116 1.09 -3.67 -14.05
N VAL A 117 0.05 -3.34 -14.84
CA VAL A 117 -1.23 -2.85 -14.30
C VAL A 117 -1.84 -3.88 -13.35
N GLU A 118 -1.85 -5.16 -13.69
CA GLU A 118 -2.34 -6.22 -12.80
C GLU A 118 -1.50 -6.36 -11.53
N ALA A 119 -0.18 -6.23 -11.63
CA ALA A 119 0.70 -6.27 -10.47
C ALA A 119 0.42 -5.12 -9.51
N LEU A 120 0.24 -3.90 -10.04
CA LEU A 120 -0.12 -2.71 -9.27
C LEU A 120 -1.52 -2.84 -8.65
N ALA A 121 -2.52 -3.30 -9.43
CA ALA A 121 -3.88 -3.51 -8.96
C ALA A 121 -3.93 -4.56 -7.82
N ARG A 122 -3.14 -5.64 -7.89
CA ARG A 122 -3.03 -6.61 -6.80
C ARG A 122 -2.43 -6.00 -5.54
N ARG A 123 -1.40 -5.16 -5.66
CA ARG A 123 -0.83 -4.42 -4.52
C ARG A 123 -1.87 -3.51 -3.88
N SER A 124 -2.61 -2.75 -4.69
CA SER A 124 -3.69 -1.87 -4.23
C SER A 124 -4.82 -2.66 -3.56
N ALA A 125 -5.27 -3.77 -4.16
CA ALA A 125 -6.29 -4.63 -3.57
C ALA A 125 -5.84 -5.26 -2.24
N ASN A 126 -4.55 -5.58 -2.11
CA ASN A 126 -3.99 -6.05 -0.86
C ASN A 126 -3.86 -4.91 0.18
N VAL A 127 -3.52 -3.70 -0.23
CA VAL A 127 -3.50 -2.51 0.64
C VAL A 127 -4.92 -2.16 1.11
N VAL A 128 -5.93 -2.23 0.25
CA VAL A 128 -7.35 -2.03 0.65
C VAL A 128 -7.86 -3.17 1.53
N LYS A 129 -7.35 -4.40 1.37
CA LYS A 129 -7.61 -5.49 2.34
C LYS A 129 -6.86 -5.32 3.66
N GLU A 130 -5.80 -4.52 3.70
CA GLU A 130 -4.94 -4.34 4.86
C GLU A 130 -5.11 -2.99 5.59
N THR A 131 -6.13 -2.18 5.27
CA THR A 131 -6.42 -0.99 6.11
C THR A 131 -6.89 -1.40 7.50
N VAL A 132 -7.42 -2.61 7.64
CA VAL A 132 -7.83 -3.18 8.92
C VAL A 132 -7.25 -4.58 9.06
N LEU A 133 -6.32 -4.75 9.98
CA LEU A 133 -5.77 -6.05 10.35
C LEU A 133 -6.66 -6.68 11.44
N ARG A 134 -6.88 -7.99 11.36
CA ARG A 134 -7.71 -8.73 12.33
C ARG A 134 -7.03 -10.01 12.79
N VAL A 135 -7.06 -10.26 14.11
CA VAL A 135 -6.65 -11.53 14.71
C VAL A 135 -7.63 -11.87 15.82
N GLY A 136 -8.47 -12.86 15.59
CA GLY A 136 -9.55 -13.18 16.51
C GLY A 136 -10.50 -11.99 16.68
N ASP A 137 -10.62 -11.50 17.92
CA ASP A 137 -11.45 -10.35 18.31
C ASP A 137 -10.69 -9.00 18.29
N LEU A 138 -9.43 -9.01 17.90
CA LEU A 138 -8.58 -7.82 17.78
C LEU A 138 -8.67 -7.25 16.36
N GLU A 139 -8.86 -5.94 16.28
CA GLU A 139 -8.96 -5.18 15.04
C GLU A 139 -8.07 -3.94 15.11
N LEU A 140 -7.20 -3.75 14.10
CA LEU A 140 -6.33 -2.59 13.93
C LEU A 140 -6.70 -1.87 12.66
N ASP A 141 -7.18 -0.64 12.76
CA ASP A 141 -7.32 0.26 11.60
C ASP A 141 -6.00 1.02 11.41
N LEU A 142 -5.36 0.78 10.28
CA LEU A 142 -4.04 1.34 9.97
C LEU A 142 -4.10 2.79 9.49
N VAL A 143 -5.26 3.22 8.97
CA VAL A 143 -5.47 4.58 8.47
C VAL A 143 -5.73 5.52 9.64
N SER A 144 -6.72 5.19 10.47
CA SER A 144 -7.06 5.97 11.67
C SER A 144 -6.10 5.70 12.84
N ARG A 145 -5.25 4.65 12.75
CA ARG A 145 -4.37 4.15 13.81
C ARG A 145 -5.13 3.82 15.11
N THR A 146 -6.35 3.36 14.97
CA THR A 146 -7.18 2.90 16.10
C THR A 146 -7.05 1.39 16.28
N VAL A 147 -7.17 0.97 17.53
CA VAL A 147 -7.14 -0.45 17.92
C VAL A 147 -8.38 -0.76 18.70
N ASN A 148 -9.10 -1.79 18.30
CA ASN A 148 -10.27 -2.29 19.00
C ASN A 148 -10.10 -3.77 19.34
N ARG A 149 -10.55 -4.17 20.52
CA ARG A 149 -10.64 -5.58 20.86
C ARG A 149 -11.96 -5.86 21.56
N ASN A 150 -12.72 -6.79 21.01
CA ASN A 150 -14.07 -7.14 21.49
C ASN A 150 -14.98 -5.90 21.64
N GLY A 151 -14.93 -4.97 20.63
CA GLY A 151 -15.71 -3.72 20.62
C GLY A 151 -15.18 -2.61 21.55
N ARG A 152 -14.09 -2.84 22.28
CA ARG A 152 -13.46 -1.84 23.16
C ARG A 152 -12.25 -1.21 22.48
N GLU A 153 -12.24 0.12 22.40
CA GLU A 153 -11.08 0.88 21.92
C GLU A 153 -9.89 0.78 22.89
N ILE A 154 -8.70 0.52 22.35
CA ILE A 154 -7.44 0.41 23.09
C ILE A 154 -6.52 1.55 22.66
N LYS A 155 -6.19 2.45 23.58
CA LYS A 155 -5.28 3.56 23.32
C LYS A 155 -3.83 3.10 23.41
N LEU A 156 -3.17 3.06 22.26
CA LEU A 156 -1.74 2.75 22.14
C LEU A 156 -0.94 4.02 21.85
N LEU A 157 0.28 4.08 22.38
CA LEU A 157 1.28 5.06 21.96
C LEU A 157 1.80 4.70 20.56
N PRO A 158 2.35 5.66 19.80
CA PRO A 158 2.80 5.42 18.42
C PRO A 158 3.71 4.20 18.26
N ARG A 159 4.68 4.00 19.16
CA ARG A 159 5.58 2.83 19.13
C ARG A 159 4.90 1.53 19.55
N GLU A 160 3.96 1.58 20.47
CA GLU A 160 3.16 0.42 20.86
C GLU A 160 2.29 -0.06 19.71
N PHE A 161 1.70 0.89 18.95
CA PHE A 161 0.94 0.59 17.74
C PHE A 161 1.83 -0.09 16.68
N GLN A 162 3.01 0.45 16.41
CA GLN A 162 3.95 -0.15 15.44
C GLN A 162 4.38 -1.57 15.82
N VAL A 163 4.64 -1.81 17.10
CA VAL A 163 4.97 -3.17 17.60
C VAL A 163 3.79 -4.11 17.37
N LEU A 164 2.57 -3.68 17.74
CA LEU A 164 1.38 -4.50 17.56
C LEU A 164 1.09 -4.75 16.09
N GLU A 165 1.12 -3.72 15.26
CA GLU A 165 0.96 -3.84 13.81
C GLU A 165 1.91 -4.87 13.21
N TYR A 166 3.22 -4.78 13.54
CA TYR A 166 4.21 -5.70 13.02
C TYR A 166 3.95 -7.15 13.46
N LEU A 167 3.57 -7.36 14.70
CA LEU A 167 3.23 -8.69 15.21
C LEU A 167 1.97 -9.26 14.55
N VAL A 168 0.93 -8.44 14.36
CA VAL A 168 -0.34 -8.86 13.72
C VAL A 168 -0.14 -9.18 12.25
N ARG A 169 0.68 -8.42 11.51
CA ARG A 169 1.05 -8.74 10.12
C ARG A 169 1.76 -10.08 9.98
N ASN A 170 2.38 -10.55 11.04
CA ASN A 170 3.07 -11.84 11.13
C ASN A 170 2.28 -12.85 11.97
N GLU A 171 0.94 -12.79 11.94
CA GLU A 171 0.08 -13.72 12.68
C GLU A 171 0.50 -15.18 12.46
N GLY A 172 0.53 -15.95 13.54
CA GLY A 172 0.92 -17.36 13.54
C GLY A 172 2.42 -17.62 13.46
N HIS A 173 3.22 -16.62 13.10
CA HIS A 173 4.67 -16.76 13.00
C HIS A 173 5.40 -16.17 14.22
N VAL A 174 6.53 -16.77 14.55
CA VAL A 174 7.38 -16.24 15.63
C VAL A 174 8.24 -15.11 15.09
N VAL A 175 8.10 -13.92 15.67
CA VAL A 175 8.87 -12.72 15.33
C VAL A 175 10.04 -12.62 16.34
N PRO A 176 11.30 -12.76 15.87
CA PRO A 176 12.48 -12.57 16.71
C PRO A 176 12.61 -11.14 17.22
N ARG A 177 13.24 -10.97 18.40
CA ARG A 177 13.51 -9.63 18.98
C ARG A 177 14.32 -8.73 18.05
N THR A 178 15.32 -9.28 17.40
CA THR A 178 16.16 -8.55 16.43
C THR A 178 15.36 -8.02 15.25
N MET A 179 14.36 -8.77 14.79
CA MET A 179 13.48 -8.34 13.71
C MET A 179 12.57 -7.19 14.15
N LEU A 180 12.06 -7.19 15.39
CA LEU A 180 11.33 -6.04 15.94
C LEU A 180 12.22 -4.81 16.09
N LEU A 181 13.46 -4.97 16.54
CA LEU A 181 14.45 -3.87 16.61
C LEU A 181 14.70 -3.25 15.24
N GLU A 182 14.96 -4.07 14.24
CA GLU A 182 15.18 -3.61 12.86
C GLU A 182 13.96 -2.90 12.28
N LYS A 183 12.79 -3.52 12.35
CA LYS A 183 11.59 -3.05 11.63
C LYS A 183 10.83 -1.92 12.34
N VAL A 184 10.95 -1.81 13.66
CA VAL A 184 10.22 -0.80 14.45
C VAL A 184 11.13 0.33 14.93
N TRP A 185 12.40 0.05 15.21
CA TRP A 185 13.38 1.05 15.70
C TRP A 185 14.45 1.43 14.69
N ASP A 186 14.50 0.74 13.51
CA ASP A 186 15.56 0.93 12.51
C ASP A 186 16.99 0.68 13.09
N LEU A 187 17.08 -0.25 14.02
CA LEU A 187 18.34 -0.62 14.68
C LEU A 187 18.82 -1.97 14.15
N HIS A 188 20.00 -1.97 13.51
CA HIS A 188 20.63 -3.17 12.94
C HIS A 188 21.57 -3.89 13.92
N PHE A 189 21.59 -3.48 15.17
CA PHE A 189 22.39 -4.12 16.23
C PHE A 189 21.52 -4.28 17.49
N ASP A 190 21.83 -5.29 18.30
CA ASP A 190 21.19 -5.48 19.59
C ASP A 190 21.79 -4.49 20.61
N PRO A 191 21.03 -3.50 21.09
CA PRO A 191 21.53 -2.51 22.04
C PRO A 191 21.72 -3.08 23.46
N THR A 192 21.69 -4.40 23.66
CA THR A 192 21.73 -5.08 24.97
C THR A 192 20.68 -4.56 25.96
N THR A 193 19.57 -4.01 25.46
CA THR A 193 18.50 -3.45 26.28
C THR A 193 17.24 -4.29 26.15
N ASN A 194 16.49 -4.42 27.24
CA ASN A 194 15.19 -5.10 27.27
C ASN A 194 14.05 -4.27 26.64
N ILE A 195 14.40 -3.34 25.71
CA ILE A 195 13.43 -2.39 25.15
C ILE A 195 12.23 -3.11 24.52
N ILE A 196 12.48 -4.17 23.76
CA ILE A 196 11.41 -4.93 23.08
C ILE A 196 10.49 -5.60 24.11
N ASP A 197 11.06 -6.25 25.11
CA ASP A 197 10.27 -6.92 26.15
C ASP A 197 9.41 -5.92 26.94
N VAL A 198 9.92 -4.70 27.17
CA VAL A 198 9.17 -3.61 27.81
C VAL A 198 7.98 -3.18 26.96
N TYR A 199 8.20 -2.93 25.66
CA TYR A 199 7.13 -2.50 24.76
C TYR A 199 6.09 -3.60 24.51
N VAL A 200 6.52 -4.82 24.27
CA VAL A 200 5.61 -5.97 24.14
C VAL A 200 4.83 -6.19 25.45
N GLY A 201 5.47 -6.05 26.60
CA GLY A 201 4.81 -6.12 27.90
C GLY A 201 3.74 -5.03 28.11
N ARG A 202 3.99 -3.80 27.61
CA ARG A 202 3.00 -2.71 27.64
C ARG A 202 1.83 -2.99 26.70
N VAL A 203 2.11 -3.40 25.48
CA VAL A 203 1.10 -3.75 24.48
C VAL A 203 0.23 -4.89 25.01
N ARG A 204 0.84 -5.97 25.54
CA ARG A 204 0.13 -7.12 26.11
C ARG A 204 -0.82 -6.70 27.24
N ARG A 205 -0.38 -5.87 28.18
CA ARG A 205 -1.25 -5.39 29.26
C ARG A 205 -2.48 -4.64 28.76
N LYS A 206 -2.33 -3.87 27.69
CA LYS A 206 -3.42 -3.09 27.11
C LYS A 206 -4.34 -3.95 26.25
N VAL A 207 -3.77 -4.84 25.44
CA VAL A 207 -4.49 -5.68 24.51
C VAL A 207 -5.11 -6.89 25.20
N ASP A 208 -4.35 -7.62 26.03
CA ASP A 208 -4.76 -8.89 26.61
C ASP A 208 -5.28 -8.78 28.06
N GLY A 209 -4.97 -7.68 28.76
CA GLY A 209 -5.10 -7.58 30.23
C GLY A 209 -6.50 -7.71 30.80
N GLN A 210 -7.56 -7.60 30.00
CA GLN A 210 -8.97 -7.72 30.43
C GLN A 210 -9.77 -8.65 29.51
N GLN A 211 -9.08 -9.54 28.79
CA GLN A 211 -9.68 -10.42 27.80
C GLN A 211 -9.70 -11.87 28.26
N ALA A 212 -10.66 -12.63 27.75
CA ALA A 212 -10.83 -14.04 28.10
C ALA A 212 -9.63 -14.91 27.70
N TYR A 213 -8.90 -14.52 26.67
CA TYR A 213 -7.72 -15.24 26.20
C TYR A 213 -6.63 -14.27 25.68
N PRO A 214 -5.34 -14.64 25.84
CA PRO A 214 -4.25 -13.84 25.33
C PRO A 214 -4.06 -14.08 23.81
N LEU A 215 -3.74 -13.02 23.08
CA LEU A 215 -3.32 -13.10 21.67
C LEU A 215 -1.79 -13.03 21.54
N ILE A 216 -1.11 -12.32 22.45
CA ILE A 216 0.33 -12.07 22.37
C ILE A 216 1.07 -13.10 23.23
N HIS A 217 1.80 -14.00 22.58
CA HIS A 217 2.53 -15.07 23.21
C HIS A 217 4.04 -14.81 23.19
N THR A 218 4.74 -15.21 24.27
CA THR A 218 6.20 -15.23 24.31
C THR A 218 6.69 -16.65 24.01
N ILE A 219 7.53 -16.76 22.99
CA ILE A 219 8.26 -18.00 22.69
C ILE A 219 9.64 -17.86 23.31
N ARG A 220 9.85 -18.57 24.43
CA ARG A 220 11.09 -18.45 25.23
C ARG A 220 12.32 -18.69 24.38
N GLY A 221 13.31 -17.81 24.52
CA GLY A 221 14.58 -17.88 23.78
C GLY A 221 14.50 -17.46 22.31
N VAL A 222 13.30 -17.26 21.72
CA VAL A 222 13.11 -16.94 20.30
C VAL A 222 12.52 -15.54 20.10
N GLY A 223 11.31 -15.28 20.59
CA GLY A 223 10.63 -14.02 20.31
C GLY A 223 9.17 -14.00 20.74
N PHE A 224 8.33 -13.37 19.92
CA PHE A 224 6.91 -13.20 20.20
C PHE A 224 6.08 -13.66 19.00
N CYS A 225 4.86 -14.10 19.28
CA CYS A 225 3.90 -14.51 18.27
C CYS A 225 2.52 -13.97 18.65
N VAL A 226 1.77 -13.49 17.66
CA VAL A 226 0.34 -13.18 17.81
C VAL A 226 -0.46 -14.24 17.08
N ARG A 227 -1.46 -14.79 17.78
CA ARG A 227 -2.38 -15.79 17.21
C ARG A 227 -3.69 -15.82 17.98
N ALA A 228 -4.79 -16.07 17.27
CA ALA A 228 -6.07 -16.38 17.90
C ALA A 228 -6.06 -17.80 18.51
N PRO A 229 -6.86 -18.10 19.53
CA PRO A 229 -7.10 -19.46 19.96
C PRO A 229 -7.79 -20.24 18.82
N HIS A 230 -7.45 -21.50 18.70
CA HIS A 230 -8.11 -22.45 17.78
C HIS A 230 -9.46 -22.85 18.30
#